data_6f806ec5ef4b58a782d75a4cd4170ebe
#
_entry.id   6f806ec5ef4b58a782d75a4cd4170ebe
#
_cell.length_a   1.000
_cell.length_b   1.000
_cell.length_c   1.000
_cell.angle_alpha   90.00
_cell.angle_beta   90.00
_cell.angle_gamma   90.00
#
_symmetry.space_group_name_H-M   'P 1'
#
loop_
_entity.id
_entity.type
_entity.pdbx_description
1 polymer ?
#
loop_
_entity_poly.entity_id
_entity_poly.type
_entity_poly.pdbx_seq_one_letter_code
_entity_poly.pdbx_strand_id
1 'polypeptide(L)'
;MKLALSLLVAVAGTAFAQSPLQTEFPPGATQLEAEALQKLLTGKTFLISQAVGSDMRIQYKESFVFINIGQRSDSGEWRAEGSTVCIDWRTLPKGCSEVRIKDDTIYLKRTSNNEVMVMKPQ
;
A
#
# COMPACT_ATOMS: atom_id res chain seq x y z
N MET A 1 -53.74 -13.57 36.14
CA MET A 1 -52.59 -14.10 35.45
C MET A 1 -51.95 -13.00 34.62
N LYS A 2 -50.80 -12.56 35.04
CA LYS A 2 -50.06 -11.54 34.27
C LYS A 2 -48.84 -12.20 33.71
N LEU A 3 -48.77 -12.28 32.40
CA LEU A 3 -47.56 -12.64 31.68
C LEU A 3 -46.67 -11.40 31.58
N ALA A 4 -45.56 -11.39 32.30
CA ALA A 4 -44.55 -10.40 32.12
C ALA A 4 -43.72 -10.78 30.87
N LEU A 5 -43.94 -10.04 29.80
CA LEU A 5 -43.10 -10.16 28.62
C LEU A 5 -41.84 -9.35 28.88
N SER A 6 -40.77 -10.01 29.26
CA SER A 6 -39.46 -9.39 29.32
C SER A 6 -38.97 -9.18 27.89
N LEU A 7 -39.05 -7.95 27.43
CA LEU A 7 -38.44 -7.57 26.18
C LEU A 7 -36.92 -7.49 26.42
N LEU A 8 -36.19 -8.51 26.02
CA LEU A 8 -34.75 -8.43 25.92
C LEU A 8 -34.44 -7.59 24.70
N VAL A 9 -34.13 -6.33 24.92
CA VAL A 9 -33.53 -5.50 23.88
C VAL A 9 -32.05 -5.90 23.80
N ALA A 10 -31.74 -6.74 22.84
CA ALA A 10 -30.35 -6.98 22.47
C ALA A 10 -29.86 -5.72 21.78
N VAL A 11 -29.10 -4.89 22.49
CA VAL A 11 -28.32 -3.83 21.87
C VAL A 11 -27.15 -4.50 21.17
N ALA A 12 -27.30 -4.74 19.87
CA ALA A 12 -26.17 -5.06 19.03
C ALA A 12 -25.26 -3.84 19.01
N GLY A 13 -24.19 -3.90 19.79
CA GLY A 13 -23.14 -2.89 19.71
C GLY A 13 -22.62 -2.87 18.29
N THR A 14 -22.82 -1.74 17.60
CA THR A 14 -22.10 -1.51 16.33
C THR A 14 -20.63 -1.36 16.67
N ALA A 15 -19.90 -2.47 16.56
CA ALA A 15 -18.46 -2.38 16.49
C ALA A 15 -18.14 -1.57 15.23
N PHE A 16 -17.51 -0.40 15.41
CA PHE A 16 -16.86 0.28 14.30
C PHE A 16 -15.73 -0.64 13.85
N ALA A 17 -16.03 -1.54 12.92
CA ALA A 17 -14.99 -2.29 12.25
C ALA A 17 -14.21 -1.29 11.42
N GLN A 18 -13.02 -0.91 11.90
CA GLN A 18 -12.01 -0.34 11.02
C GLN A 18 -11.85 -1.34 9.89
N SER A 19 -11.89 -0.85 8.64
CA SER A 19 -11.62 -1.71 7.49
C SER A 19 -10.33 -2.45 7.76
N PRO A 20 -10.34 -3.80 7.78
CA PRO A 20 -9.12 -4.54 8.01
C PRO A 20 -8.09 -4.18 6.95
N LEU A 21 -6.81 -4.15 7.34
CA LEU A 21 -5.73 -3.98 6.40
C LEU A 21 -5.84 -5.03 5.29
N GLN A 22 -5.78 -4.58 4.04
CA GLN A 22 -5.67 -5.50 2.92
C GLN A 22 -4.26 -6.06 2.92
N THR A 23 -4.12 -7.36 3.11
CA THR A 23 -2.82 -8.03 3.19
C THR A 23 -2.57 -8.98 2.03
N GLU A 24 -3.55 -9.16 1.16
CA GLU A 24 -3.43 -10.00 -0.02
C GLU A 24 -3.66 -9.19 -1.28
N PHE A 25 -2.92 -9.52 -2.33
CA PHE A 25 -3.18 -8.97 -3.64
C PHE A 25 -4.53 -9.45 -4.14
N PRO A 26 -5.25 -8.64 -4.94
CA PRO A 26 -6.49 -9.10 -5.53
C PRO A 26 -6.25 -10.31 -6.44
N PRO A 27 -7.23 -11.22 -6.54
CA PRO A 27 -7.13 -12.37 -7.45
C PRO A 27 -6.83 -11.92 -8.87
N GLY A 28 -5.89 -12.57 -9.52
CA GLY A 28 -5.48 -12.25 -10.89
C GLY A 28 -4.37 -11.19 -10.98
N ALA A 29 -3.93 -10.61 -9.88
CA ALA A 29 -2.78 -9.72 -9.89
C ALA A 29 -1.50 -10.50 -10.22
N THR A 30 -0.73 -10.01 -11.18
CA THR A 30 0.44 -10.72 -11.72
C THR A 30 1.74 -10.01 -11.37
N GLN A 31 2.78 -10.80 -11.21
CA GLN A 31 4.14 -10.31 -11.01
C GLN A 31 4.72 -9.77 -12.32
N LEU A 32 5.71 -8.91 -12.17
CA LEU A 32 6.45 -8.31 -13.27
C LEU A 32 7.88 -8.83 -13.30
N GLU A 33 8.48 -8.84 -14.48
CA GLU A 33 9.92 -8.96 -14.61
C GLU A 33 10.59 -7.65 -14.20
N ALA A 34 11.84 -7.73 -13.73
CA ALA A 34 12.58 -6.56 -13.24
C ALA A 34 12.63 -5.41 -14.25
N GLU A 35 12.89 -5.73 -15.51
CA GLU A 35 12.95 -4.73 -16.57
C GLU A 35 11.60 -4.05 -16.82
N ALA A 36 10.51 -4.81 -16.78
CA ALA A 36 9.16 -4.28 -16.92
C ALA A 36 8.79 -3.39 -15.72
N LEU A 37 9.17 -3.79 -14.51
CA LEU A 37 8.96 -3.00 -13.31
C LEU A 37 9.77 -1.69 -13.36
N GLN A 38 11.00 -1.75 -13.81
CA GLN A 38 11.86 -0.58 -14.01
C GLN A 38 11.19 0.43 -14.95
N LYS A 39 10.68 -0.03 -16.07
CA LYS A 39 9.99 0.84 -17.04
C LYS A 39 8.67 1.38 -16.50
N LEU A 40 7.95 0.58 -15.73
CA LEU A 40 6.67 0.98 -15.16
C LEU A 40 6.81 2.15 -14.20
N LEU A 41 7.88 2.19 -13.42
CA LEU A 41 8.07 3.17 -12.35
C LEU A 41 8.89 4.39 -12.77
N THR A 42 9.91 4.21 -13.61
CA THR A 42 10.85 5.28 -13.95
C THR A 42 10.16 6.49 -14.58
N GLY A 43 10.46 7.67 -14.05
CA GLY A 43 9.95 8.94 -14.53
C GLY A 43 8.52 9.24 -14.12
N LYS A 44 7.93 8.44 -13.24
CA LYS A 44 6.53 8.59 -12.81
C LYS A 44 6.41 8.93 -11.35
N THR A 45 5.33 9.62 -11.04
CA THR A 45 4.92 9.97 -9.69
C THR A 45 3.63 9.23 -9.34
N PHE A 46 3.56 8.70 -8.14
CA PHE A 46 2.39 7.96 -7.65
C PHE A 46 1.91 8.54 -6.34
N LEU A 47 0.59 8.49 -6.14
CA LEU A 47 -0.05 8.73 -4.86
C LEU A 47 -0.45 7.38 -4.27
N ILE A 48 -0.08 7.16 -3.02
CA ILE A 48 -0.36 5.92 -2.29
C ILE A 48 -1.08 6.27 -1.00
N SER A 49 -2.30 5.76 -0.84
CA SER A 49 -3.07 5.93 0.40
C SER A 49 -2.85 4.74 1.31
N GLN A 50 -2.51 5.02 2.57
CA GLN A 50 -2.35 4.01 3.62
C GLN A 50 -3.65 3.87 4.42
N ALA A 51 -3.88 2.70 5.01
CA ALA A 51 -5.00 2.50 5.93
C ALA A 51 -4.84 3.36 7.19
N VAL A 52 -3.61 3.53 7.66
CA VAL A 52 -3.26 4.35 8.81
C VAL A 52 -2.08 5.25 8.45
N GLY A 53 -2.21 6.53 8.75
CA GLY A 53 -1.17 7.52 8.48
C GLY A 53 -1.49 8.40 7.27
N SER A 54 -0.53 9.25 6.93
CA SER A 54 -0.67 10.20 5.84
C SER A 54 -0.49 9.51 4.49
N ASP A 55 -1.13 10.07 3.46
CA ASP A 55 -0.87 9.65 2.09
C ASP A 55 0.61 9.85 1.73
N MET A 56 1.10 8.98 0.87
CA MET A 56 2.45 9.05 0.38
C MET A 56 2.45 9.47 -1.08
N ARG A 57 3.31 10.41 -1.42
CA ARG A 57 3.58 10.78 -2.80
C ARG A 57 5.00 10.37 -3.12
N ILE A 58 5.17 9.44 -4.04
CA ILE A 58 6.46 8.88 -4.40
C ILE A 58 6.79 9.15 -5.86
N GLN A 59 7.99 9.62 -6.12
CA GLN A 59 8.47 9.95 -7.46
C GLN A 59 9.73 9.13 -7.76
N TYR A 60 9.65 8.31 -8.79
CA TYR A 60 10.78 7.50 -9.25
C TYR A 60 11.52 8.20 -10.38
N LYS A 61 12.80 8.38 -10.21
CA LYS A 61 13.75 8.75 -11.26
C LYS A 61 14.50 7.49 -11.72
N GLU A 62 15.48 7.64 -12.58
CA GLU A 62 16.19 6.49 -13.13
C GLU A 62 16.81 5.57 -12.06
N SER A 63 17.51 6.16 -11.09
CA SER A 63 18.11 5.43 -9.96
C SER A 63 17.77 6.03 -8.60
N PHE A 64 17.10 7.17 -8.57
CA PHE A 64 16.71 7.86 -7.34
C PHE A 64 15.22 7.86 -7.16
N VAL A 65 14.80 7.93 -5.91
CA VAL A 65 13.41 8.01 -5.53
C VAL A 65 13.24 9.08 -4.47
N PHE A 66 12.12 9.80 -4.55
CA PHE A 66 11.74 10.84 -3.59
C PHE A 66 10.36 10.52 -3.04
N ILE A 67 10.18 10.71 -1.75
CA ILE A 67 8.90 10.47 -1.09
C ILE A 67 8.53 11.64 -0.18
N ASN A 68 7.24 11.95 -0.17
CA ASN A 68 6.62 12.85 0.79
C ASN A 68 5.55 12.07 1.56
N ILE A 69 5.61 12.10 2.88
CA ILE A 69 4.64 11.45 3.77
C ILE A 69 4.17 12.53 4.75
N GLY A 70 2.99 13.11 4.51
CA GLY A 70 2.56 14.27 5.28
C GLY A 70 3.54 15.42 5.14
N GLN A 71 4.13 15.85 6.26
CA GLN A 71 5.15 16.93 6.28
C GLN A 71 6.59 16.39 6.24
N ARG A 72 6.76 15.09 6.15
CA ARG A 72 8.06 14.44 6.10
C ARG A 72 8.44 14.14 4.66
N SER A 73 9.71 14.23 4.36
CA SER A 73 10.25 13.84 3.06
C SER A 73 11.54 13.06 3.22
N ASP A 74 11.82 12.21 2.28
CA ASP A 74 13.05 11.44 2.21
C ASP A 74 13.42 11.19 0.75
N SER A 75 14.62 10.72 0.53
CA SER A 75 15.10 10.30 -0.77
C SER A 75 15.99 9.09 -0.62
N GLY A 76 16.21 8.39 -1.72
CA GLY A 76 17.06 7.22 -1.70
C GLY A 76 17.39 6.73 -3.10
N GLU A 77 18.04 5.60 -3.14
CA GLU A 77 18.31 4.86 -4.37
C GLU A 77 17.39 3.66 -4.44
N TRP A 78 16.95 3.32 -5.63
CA TRP A 78 16.06 2.19 -5.83
C TRP A 78 16.50 1.29 -6.96
N ARG A 79 16.07 0.04 -6.90
CA ARG A 79 16.29 -0.95 -7.94
C ARG A 79 15.11 -1.90 -8.00
N ALA A 80 14.90 -2.48 -9.16
CA ALA A 80 13.94 -3.56 -9.36
C ALA A 80 14.66 -4.91 -9.31
N GLU A 81 14.12 -5.83 -8.52
CA GLU A 81 14.57 -7.21 -8.43
C GLU A 81 13.36 -8.12 -8.68
N GLY A 82 13.22 -8.67 -9.90
CA GLY A 82 12.00 -9.34 -10.30
C GLY A 82 10.80 -8.40 -10.15
N SER A 83 9.76 -8.84 -9.47
CA SER A 83 8.57 -8.03 -9.19
C SER A 83 8.67 -7.22 -7.89
N THR A 84 9.87 -7.02 -7.39
CA THR A 84 10.14 -6.34 -6.12
C THR A 84 10.90 -5.06 -6.34
N VAL A 85 10.45 -3.98 -5.73
CA VAL A 85 11.18 -2.71 -5.67
C VAL A 85 11.89 -2.61 -4.33
N CYS A 86 13.20 -2.41 -4.37
CA CYS A 86 14.03 -2.26 -3.19
C CYS A 86 14.55 -0.83 -3.11
N ILE A 87 14.41 -0.20 -1.95
CA ILE A 87 14.79 1.19 -1.75
C ILE A 87 15.72 1.32 -0.56
N ASP A 88 16.86 1.95 -0.79
CA ASP A 88 17.81 2.36 0.25
C ASP A 88 17.54 3.82 0.60
N TRP A 89 16.62 4.05 1.54
CA TRP A 89 16.28 5.38 2.02
C TRP A 89 17.41 6.01 2.82
N ARG A 90 17.49 7.33 2.83
CA ARG A 90 18.51 8.05 3.62
C ARG A 90 18.20 8.02 5.10
N THR A 91 16.93 8.18 5.48
CA THR A 91 16.49 8.24 6.88
C THR A 91 15.46 7.19 7.24
N LEU A 92 14.59 6.82 6.32
CA LEU A 92 13.62 5.74 6.53
C LEU A 92 14.31 4.38 6.48
N PRO A 93 13.72 3.35 7.11
CA PRO A 93 14.26 2.00 7.01
C PRO A 93 14.33 1.51 5.56
N LYS A 94 15.45 0.91 5.21
CA LYS A 94 15.61 0.23 3.91
C LYS A 94 14.64 -0.92 3.80
N GLY A 95 14.10 -1.14 2.62
CA GLY A 95 13.14 -2.22 2.43
C GLY A 95 12.88 -2.55 0.98
N CYS A 96 12.31 -3.72 0.80
CA CYS A 96 11.85 -4.20 -0.50
C CYS A 96 10.33 -4.43 -0.42
N SER A 97 9.63 -4.13 -1.49
CA SER A 97 8.18 -4.29 -1.57
C SER A 97 7.80 -4.97 -2.87
N GLU A 98 6.92 -5.95 -2.80
CA GLU A 98 6.43 -6.62 -4.00
C GLU A 98 5.42 -5.75 -4.72
N VAL A 99 5.52 -5.70 -6.04
CA VAL A 99 4.59 -4.98 -6.93
C VAL A 99 3.90 -6.00 -7.81
N ARG A 100 2.60 -5.88 -7.95
CA ARG A 100 1.81 -6.65 -8.91
C ARG A 100 0.88 -5.73 -9.66
N ILE A 101 0.47 -6.16 -10.84
CA ILE A 101 -0.50 -5.44 -11.65
C ILE A 101 -1.70 -6.32 -11.94
N LYS A 102 -2.86 -5.68 -11.98
CA LYS A 102 -4.09 -6.26 -12.46
C LYS A 102 -4.82 -5.22 -13.30
N ASP A 103 -5.07 -5.55 -14.55
CA ASP A 103 -5.56 -4.58 -15.53
C ASP A 103 -4.60 -3.37 -15.55
N ASP A 104 -5.08 -2.16 -15.34
CA ASP A 104 -4.24 -0.95 -15.31
C ASP A 104 -3.89 -0.51 -13.89
N THR A 105 -4.18 -1.33 -12.88
CA THR A 105 -3.95 -0.99 -11.49
C THR A 105 -2.66 -1.58 -10.98
N ILE A 106 -1.85 -0.75 -10.31
CA ILE A 106 -0.58 -1.14 -9.71
C ILE A 106 -0.78 -1.29 -8.21
N TYR A 107 -0.37 -2.43 -7.66
CA TYR A 107 -0.44 -2.75 -6.24
C TYR A 107 0.95 -2.90 -5.66
N LEU A 108 1.14 -2.37 -4.47
CA LEU A 108 2.38 -2.46 -3.71
C LEU A 108 2.10 -3.13 -2.37
N LYS A 109 2.88 -4.15 -2.02
CA LYS A 109 2.78 -4.79 -0.72
C LYS A 109 3.94 -4.37 0.16
N ARG A 110 3.62 -3.68 1.27
CA ARG A 110 4.61 -3.25 2.26
C ARG A 110 5.12 -4.45 3.05
N THR A 111 6.44 -4.53 3.28
CA THR A 111 7.03 -5.64 4.05
C THR A 111 6.81 -5.50 5.56
N SER A 112 6.69 -4.28 6.09
CA SER A 112 6.59 -4.05 7.53
C SER A 112 5.30 -4.59 8.16
N ASN A 113 4.19 -4.54 7.43
CA ASN A 113 2.87 -4.96 7.93
C ASN A 113 2.07 -5.77 6.91
N ASN A 114 2.65 -6.11 5.77
CA ASN A 114 2.02 -6.80 4.64
C ASN A 114 0.84 -6.06 4.00
N GLU A 115 0.69 -4.77 4.27
CA GLU A 115 -0.39 -3.98 3.68
C GLU A 115 -0.23 -3.88 2.16
N VAL A 116 -1.30 -4.22 1.44
CA VAL A 116 -1.40 -4.04 -0.01
C VAL A 116 -2.07 -2.71 -0.29
N MET A 117 -1.39 -1.85 -1.01
CA MET A 117 -1.84 -0.49 -1.34
C MET A 117 -1.89 -0.30 -2.85
N VAL A 118 -2.77 0.57 -3.29
CA VAL A 118 -2.84 0.97 -4.71
C VAL A 118 -1.88 2.13 -4.94
N MET A 119 -1.08 2.02 -5.99
CA MET A 119 -0.22 3.10 -6.48
C MET A 119 -0.96 3.81 -7.62
N LYS A 120 -1.47 5.01 -7.36
CA LYS A 120 -2.20 5.78 -8.36
C LYS A 120 -1.25 6.72 -9.10
N PRO A 121 -1.10 6.59 -10.42
CA PRO A 121 -0.32 7.54 -11.20
C PRO A 121 -0.89 8.95 -11.07
N GLN A 122 -0.01 9.91 -10.94
CA GLN A 122 -0.35 11.33 -10.97
C GLN A 122 0.00 11.96 -12.32
#